data_d56e3dc0072661d0fad9cdb02b373e8b
#
_entry.id   d56e3dc0072661d0fad9cdb02b373e8b
#
_cell.length_a   1.000
_cell.length_b   1.000
_cell.length_c   1.000
_cell.angle_alpha   90.00
_cell.angle_beta   90.00
_cell.angle_gamma   90.00
#
_symmetry.space_group_name_H-M   'P 1'
#
loop_
_entity.id
_entity.type
_entity.pdbx_description
1 polymer ?
#
loop_
_entity_poly.entity_id
_entity_poly.type
_entity_poly.pdbx_seq_one_letter_code
_entity_poly.pdbx_strand_id
1 'polypeptide(L)'
;EKKIDFFTLSFGLVSSIFLLYFLKEIINFQHSLIFVIGLLLGFTLYHASFGFTGGWRNFIEKSDSSALRAQFLMLAFAILLFSGFLNSKSIFYENAIIGSLAPTNVSVIIGSFIFGFAMQLAGGCGSGTLFTLGGGNIKMFITLIFFIIGSLVGTYNFTFWLDLPSLGNISLLDKFGIVKTIIIQLIFISFLYTWCSFVDKKRNSVLDHRDIFKSNSFNAIKGPWPLFLGAVLLAILNFLMLNIAGHPWSVTFAFGL
;
A
#
# COMPACT_ATOMS: atom_id res chain seq x y z
N GLU A 1 6.28 28.97 -8.64
CA GLU A 1 4.94 28.40 -8.49
C GLU A 1 4.59 27.62 -9.75
N LYS A 2 4.40 26.29 -9.64
CA LYS A 2 3.87 25.51 -10.77
C LYS A 2 2.43 25.95 -10.99
N LYS A 3 2.16 26.52 -12.14
CA LYS A 3 0.78 26.85 -12.56
C LYS A 3 -0.02 25.54 -12.70
N ILE A 4 -1.23 25.54 -12.16
CA ILE A 4 -2.16 24.43 -12.33
C ILE A 4 -2.52 24.36 -13.81
N ASP A 5 -2.27 23.21 -14.44
CA ASP A 5 -2.74 22.98 -15.81
C ASP A 5 -4.22 22.61 -15.76
N PHE A 6 -5.05 23.62 -16.07
CA PHE A 6 -6.51 23.47 -16.07
C PHE A 6 -7.01 22.46 -17.09
N PHE A 7 -6.30 22.28 -18.20
CA PHE A 7 -6.69 21.29 -19.20
C PHE A 7 -6.55 19.87 -18.65
N THR A 8 -5.39 19.54 -18.08
CA THR A 8 -5.13 18.23 -17.47
C THR A 8 -6.07 17.95 -16.30
N LEU A 9 -6.33 18.97 -15.46
CA LEU A 9 -7.26 18.86 -14.33
C LEU A 9 -8.70 18.59 -14.82
N SER A 10 -9.17 19.37 -15.77
CA SER A 10 -10.53 19.21 -16.33
C SER A 10 -10.70 17.85 -17.00
N PHE A 11 -9.73 17.41 -17.80
CA PHE A 11 -9.75 16.10 -18.42
C PHE A 11 -9.80 14.97 -17.37
N GLY A 12 -8.98 15.06 -16.31
CA GLY A 12 -9.00 14.10 -15.22
C GLY A 12 -10.33 14.05 -14.46
N LEU A 13 -10.95 15.21 -14.21
CA LEU A 13 -12.25 15.27 -13.55
C LEU A 13 -13.37 14.72 -14.43
N VAL A 14 -13.43 15.12 -15.69
CA VAL A 14 -14.47 14.67 -16.63
C VAL A 14 -14.36 13.15 -16.84
N SER A 15 -13.16 12.61 -17.05
CA SER A 15 -12.95 11.18 -17.21
C SER A 15 -13.32 10.40 -15.94
N SER A 16 -13.01 10.93 -14.75
CA SER A 16 -13.38 10.30 -13.49
C SER A 16 -14.90 10.28 -13.28
N ILE A 17 -15.60 11.38 -13.57
CA ILE A 17 -17.05 11.46 -13.48
C ILE A 17 -17.72 10.50 -14.48
N PHE A 18 -17.21 10.46 -15.71
CA PHE A 18 -17.70 9.55 -16.73
C PHE A 18 -17.54 8.09 -16.29
N LEU A 19 -16.37 7.71 -15.78
CA LEU A 19 -16.12 6.35 -15.27
C LEU A 19 -17.02 6.01 -14.07
N LEU A 20 -17.23 6.95 -13.16
CA LEU A 20 -18.16 6.76 -12.02
C LEU A 20 -19.57 6.45 -12.49
N TYR A 21 -20.07 7.25 -13.43
CA TYR A 21 -21.40 7.04 -14.01
C TYR A 21 -21.48 5.70 -14.73
N PHE A 22 -20.50 5.38 -15.57
CA PHE A 22 -20.42 4.13 -16.31
C PHE A 22 -20.41 2.91 -15.38
N LEU A 23 -19.59 2.92 -14.34
CA LEU A 23 -19.50 1.83 -13.35
C LEU A 23 -20.83 1.63 -12.59
N LYS A 24 -21.48 2.73 -12.22
CA LYS A 24 -22.76 2.69 -11.50
C LYS A 24 -23.87 2.08 -12.36
N GLU A 25 -24.00 2.47 -13.61
CA GLU A 25 -25.12 2.07 -14.50
C GLU A 25 -24.90 0.67 -15.10
N ILE A 26 -23.65 0.31 -15.44
CA ILE A 26 -23.36 -0.92 -16.18
C ILE A 26 -22.99 -2.08 -15.27
N ILE A 27 -22.30 -1.81 -14.16
CA ILE A 27 -21.84 -2.88 -13.28
C ILE A 27 -22.69 -2.88 -12.01
N ASN A 28 -22.37 -2.02 -11.04
CA ASN A 28 -23.17 -1.77 -9.83
C ASN A 28 -22.59 -0.60 -9.03
N PHE A 29 -23.36 -0.15 -8.04
CA PHE A 29 -22.96 0.93 -7.12
C PHE A 29 -21.68 0.63 -6.33
N GLN A 30 -21.46 -0.63 -5.97
CA GLN A 30 -20.26 -1.05 -5.22
C GLN A 30 -18.96 -0.76 -5.98
N HIS A 31 -18.90 -1.05 -7.28
CA HIS A 31 -17.70 -0.78 -8.11
C HIS A 31 -17.43 0.73 -8.23
N SER A 32 -18.47 1.55 -8.22
CA SER A 32 -18.31 3.00 -8.15
C SER A 32 -17.65 3.45 -6.85
N LEU A 33 -18.05 2.86 -5.71
CA LEU A 33 -17.42 3.14 -4.42
C LEU A 33 -15.95 2.69 -4.39
N ILE A 34 -15.66 1.50 -4.90
CA ILE A 34 -14.28 0.98 -5.03
C ILE A 34 -13.43 1.93 -5.86
N PHE A 35 -13.96 2.46 -6.96
CA PHE A 35 -13.27 3.44 -7.80
C PHE A 35 -12.98 4.74 -7.05
N VAL A 36 -13.95 5.27 -6.30
CA VAL A 36 -13.73 6.48 -5.47
C VAL A 36 -12.63 6.25 -4.43
N ILE A 37 -12.66 5.11 -3.74
CA ILE A 37 -11.59 4.78 -2.77
C ILE A 37 -10.24 4.67 -3.47
N GLY A 38 -10.18 4.09 -4.67
CA GLY A 38 -8.96 4.04 -5.49
C GLY A 38 -8.41 5.43 -5.82
N LEU A 39 -9.28 6.38 -6.19
CA LEU A 39 -8.88 7.79 -6.41
C LEU A 39 -8.32 8.42 -5.12
N LEU A 40 -8.98 8.19 -3.98
CA LEU A 40 -8.53 8.72 -2.69
C LEU A 40 -7.20 8.09 -2.24
N LEU A 41 -6.99 6.80 -2.49
CA LEU A 41 -5.71 6.13 -2.25
C LEU A 41 -4.60 6.74 -3.09
N GLY A 42 -4.81 6.94 -4.39
CA GLY A 42 -3.84 7.58 -5.29
C GLY A 42 -3.53 9.02 -4.86
N PHE A 43 -4.55 9.79 -4.50
CA PHE A 43 -4.41 11.15 -4.01
C PHE A 43 -3.58 11.20 -2.71
N THR A 44 -3.89 10.32 -1.76
CA THR A 44 -3.16 10.24 -0.48
C THR A 44 -1.70 9.84 -0.68
N LEU A 45 -1.44 8.81 -1.50
CA LEU A 45 -0.07 8.37 -1.82
C LEU A 45 0.75 9.49 -2.44
N TYR A 46 0.18 10.25 -3.37
CA TYR A 46 0.86 11.34 -4.05
C TYR A 46 1.17 12.51 -3.11
N HIS A 47 0.17 12.99 -2.35
CA HIS A 47 0.33 14.16 -1.48
C HIS A 47 1.21 13.89 -0.25
N ALA A 48 1.16 12.68 0.31
CA ALA A 48 2.05 12.27 1.38
C ALA A 48 3.44 11.83 0.88
N SER A 49 3.62 11.67 -0.45
CA SER A 49 4.82 11.06 -1.05
C SER A 49 5.16 9.73 -0.36
N PHE A 50 4.13 8.91 -0.11
CA PHE A 50 4.22 7.72 0.74
C PHE A 50 4.74 6.53 -0.06
N GLY A 51 6.06 6.51 -0.31
CA GLY A 51 6.72 5.46 -1.09
C GLY A 51 7.50 4.46 -0.22
N PHE A 52 7.20 3.15 -0.36
CA PHE A 52 7.93 2.10 0.36
C PHE A 52 9.40 2.05 -0.05
N THR A 53 9.68 2.05 -1.34
CA THR A 53 11.03 1.97 -1.90
C THR A 53 11.93 3.11 -1.46
N GLY A 54 11.40 4.36 -1.53
CA GLY A 54 12.12 5.55 -1.09
C GLY A 54 12.43 5.52 0.41
N GLY A 55 11.53 4.98 1.22
CA GLY A 55 11.73 4.82 2.66
C GLY A 55 12.94 3.93 2.98
N TRP A 56 13.01 2.75 2.38
CA TRP A 56 14.13 1.82 2.56
C TRP A 56 15.45 2.40 2.04
N ARG A 57 15.43 3.04 0.87
CA ARG A 57 16.63 3.68 0.30
C ARG A 57 17.15 4.79 1.21
N ASN A 58 16.29 5.69 1.67
CA ASN A 58 16.70 6.78 2.57
C ASN A 58 17.24 6.24 3.91
N PHE A 59 16.67 5.16 4.43
CA PHE A 59 17.16 4.54 5.66
C PHE A 59 18.57 3.96 5.48
N ILE A 60 18.84 3.28 4.35
CA ILE A 60 20.15 2.66 4.10
C ILE A 60 21.19 3.72 3.76
N GLU A 61 20.90 4.65 2.85
CA GLU A 61 21.84 5.65 2.34
C GLU A 61 22.05 6.82 3.31
N LYS A 62 20.96 7.34 3.90
CA LYS A 62 20.96 8.55 4.70
C LYS A 62 20.68 8.32 6.18
N SER A 63 20.38 7.09 6.58
CA SER A 63 19.92 6.73 7.91
C SER A 63 18.66 7.49 8.37
N ASP A 64 17.85 8.00 7.43
CA ASP A 64 16.57 8.65 7.71
C ASP A 64 15.47 7.59 7.79
N SER A 65 15.01 7.30 9.01
CA SER A 65 13.97 6.30 9.28
C SER A 65 12.54 6.85 9.23
N SER A 66 12.34 8.13 8.93
CA SER A 66 11.03 8.79 9.02
C SER A 66 9.94 8.09 8.20
N ALA A 67 10.24 7.76 6.93
CA ALA A 67 9.30 7.06 6.06
C ALA A 67 9.01 5.63 6.53
N LEU A 68 10.01 4.88 7.03
CA LEU A 68 9.81 3.53 7.58
C LEU A 68 8.96 3.56 8.84
N ARG A 69 9.22 4.50 9.75
CA ARG A 69 8.41 4.67 10.96
C ARG A 69 6.95 4.97 10.63
N ALA A 70 6.69 5.80 9.62
CA ALA A 70 5.34 6.06 9.14
C ALA A 70 4.67 4.80 8.54
N GLN A 71 5.43 3.96 7.82
CA GLN A 71 4.95 2.68 7.30
C GLN A 71 4.59 1.70 8.43
N PHE A 72 5.40 1.60 9.48
CA PHE A 72 5.09 0.77 10.65
C PHE A 72 3.86 1.28 11.41
N LEU A 73 3.68 2.59 11.52
CA LEU A 73 2.45 3.16 12.07
C LEU A 73 1.22 2.83 11.22
N MET A 74 1.33 2.94 9.89
CA MET A 74 0.25 2.53 8.98
C MET A 74 -0.13 1.06 9.20
N LEU A 75 0.85 0.16 9.32
CA LEU A 75 0.62 -1.26 9.58
C LEU A 75 -0.04 -1.47 10.95
N ALA A 76 0.40 -0.76 12.00
CA ALA A 76 -0.22 -0.85 13.32
C ALA A 76 -1.69 -0.43 13.29
N PHE A 77 -2.03 0.68 12.63
CA PHE A 77 -3.42 1.10 12.45
C PHE A 77 -4.21 0.09 11.62
N ALA A 78 -3.62 -0.45 10.54
CA ALA A 78 -4.28 -1.47 9.73
C ALA A 78 -4.58 -2.75 10.54
N ILE A 79 -3.64 -3.23 11.38
CA ILE A 79 -3.87 -4.39 12.25
C ILE A 79 -5.04 -4.14 13.19
N LEU A 80 -5.09 -2.99 13.84
CA LEU A 80 -6.18 -2.65 14.76
C LEU A 80 -7.54 -2.59 14.06
N LEU A 81 -7.58 -1.98 12.87
CA LEU A 81 -8.82 -1.85 12.10
C LEU A 81 -9.28 -3.19 11.51
N PHE A 82 -8.37 -3.95 10.92
CA PHE A 82 -8.73 -5.17 10.19
C PHE A 82 -9.06 -6.34 11.11
N SER A 83 -8.33 -6.50 12.22
CA SER A 83 -8.45 -7.67 13.10
C SER A 83 -9.85 -7.82 13.69
N GLY A 84 -10.54 -6.70 13.96
CA GLY A 84 -11.91 -6.73 14.50
C GLY A 84 -12.99 -7.10 13.47
N PHE A 85 -12.67 -6.97 12.18
CA PHE A 85 -13.63 -7.15 11.09
C PHE A 85 -13.39 -8.41 10.24
N LEU A 86 -12.23 -9.04 10.35
CA LEU A 86 -11.99 -10.34 9.73
C LEU A 86 -13.00 -11.35 10.27
N ASN A 87 -13.58 -12.12 9.37
CA ASN A 87 -14.70 -13.05 9.63
C ASN A 87 -16.05 -12.38 9.97
N SER A 88 -16.15 -11.04 9.98
CA SER A 88 -17.44 -10.35 10.03
C SER A 88 -18.09 -10.30 8.64
N LYS A 89 -19.38 -9.99 8.59
CA LYS A 89 -20.07 -9.79 7.31
C LYS A 89 -19.62 -8.50 6.65
N SER A 90 -19.41 -8.55 5.34
CA SER A 90 -19.16 -7.36 4.53
C SER A 90 -20.41 -6.47 4.45
N ILE A 91 -20.23 -5.18 4.18
CA ILE A 91 -21.33 -4.22 4.00
C ILE A 91 -22.20 -4.60 2.78
N PHE A 92 -21.59 -5.14 1.73
CA PHE A 92 -22.25 -5.43 0.45
C PHE A 92 -22.43 -6.92 0.14
N TYR A 93 -21.78 -7.79 0.91
CA TYR A 93 -21.86 -9.24 0.71
C TYR A 93 -22.40 -9.93 1.96
N GLU A 94 -23.23 -10.95 1.76
CA GLU A 94 -23.66 -11.83 2.85
C GLU A 94 -22.53 -12.71 3.38
N ASN A 95 -21.49 -12.91 2.56
CA ASN A 95 -20.32 -13.68 2.91
C ASN A 95 -19.40 -12.95 3.88
N ALA A 96 -18.67 -13.70 4.69
CA ALA A 96 -17.66 -13.14 5.59
C ALA A 96 -16.52 -12.49 4.82
N ILE A 97 -15.97 -11.41 5.38
CA ILE A 97 -14.74 -10.77 4.90
C ILE A 97 -13.59 -11.77 5.07
N ILE A 98 -12.96 -12.14 3.96
CA ILE A 98 -11.88 -13.11 3.94
C ILE A 98 -10.53 -12.37 3.87
N GLY A 99 -9.63 -12.72 4.79
CA GLY A 99 -8.24 -12.30 4.70
C GLY A 99 -7.51 -13.03 3.56
N SER A 100 -6.49 -12.41 2.98
CA SER A 100 -5.64 -13.09 1.99
C SER A 100 -4.71 -14.07 2.69
N LEU A 101 -5.08 -15.35 2.68
CA LEU A 101 -4.26 -16.44 3.20
C LEU A 101 -3.52 -17.09 2.03
N ALA A 102 -2.22 -16.86 1.95
CA ALA A 102 -1.35 -17.54 1.01
C ALA A 102 -0.57 -18.66 1.70
N PRO A 103 -0.26 -19.75 1.00
CA PRO A 103 0.56 -20.83 1.55
C PRO A 103 1.96 -20.33 1.88
N THR A 104 2.46 -20.69 3.06
CA THR A 104 3.82 -20.37 3.50
C THR A 104 4.79 -21.36 2.83
N ASN A 105 5.22 -21.04 1.63
CA ASN A 105 6.04 -21.92 0.79
C ASN A 105 7.36 -21.26 0.37
N VAL A 106 8.22 -22.03 -0.28
CA VAL A 106 9.51 -21.58 -0.80
C VAL A 106 9.35 -20.42 -1.80
N SER A 107 8.23 -20.36 -2.54
CA SER A 107 7.96 -19.27 -3.48
C SER A 107 7.88 -17.90 -2.80
N VAL A 108 7.36 -17.83 -1.57
CA VAL A 108 7.30 -16.58 -0.80
C VAL A 108 8.71 -16.06 -0.48
N ILE A 109 9.64 -16.95 -0.11
CA ILE A 109 11.03 -16.59 0.20
C ILE A 109 11.73 -16.08 -1.06
N ILE A 110 11.68 -16.84 -2.15
CA ILE A 110 12.32 -16.49 -3.41
C ILE A 110 11.67 -15.21 -3.98
N GLY A 111 10.34 -15.18 -4.03
CA GLY A 111 9.58 -14.06 -4.59
C GLY A 111 9.81 -12.76 -3.82
N SER A 112 9.83 -12.79 -2.48
CA SER A 112 10.09 -11.61 -1.66
C SER A 112 11.52 -11.07 -1.84
N PHE A 113 12.51 -11.95 -1.99
CA PHE A 113 13.89 -11.55 -2.29
C PHE A 113 14.00 -10.87 -3.65
N ILE A 114 13.47 -11.50 -4.71
CA ILE A 114 13.45 -10.94 -6.08
C ILE A 114 12.68 -9.60 -6.09
N PHE A 115 11.53 -9.54 -5.41
CA PHE A 115 10.74 -8.32 -5.32
C PHE A 115 11.50 -7.18 -4.63
N GLY A 116 12.17 -7.46 -3.52
CA GLY A 116 12.96 -6.46 -2.80
C GLY A 116 14.08 -5.87 -3.65
N PHE A 117 14.80 -6.72 -4.40
CA PHE A 117 15.84 -6.32 -5.33
C PHE A 117 15.27 -5.50 -6.51
N ALA A 118 14.25 -6.04 -7.18
CA ALA A 118 13.63 -5.40 -8.34
C ALA A 118 13.00 -4.04 -7.98
N MET A 119 12.36 -3.93 -6.81
CA MET A 119 11.76 -2.70 -6.30
C MET A 119 12.79 -1.57 -6.17
N GLN A 120 14.02 -1.86 -5.77
CA GLN A 120 15.08 -0.86 -5.66
C GLN A 120 15.63 -0.43 -7.02
N LEU A 121 15.76 -1.37 -7.97
CA LEU A 121 16.15 -1.06 -9.36
C LEU A 121 15.09 -0.23 -10.08
N ALA A 122 13.83 -0.61 -9.95
CA ALA A 122 12.71 0.06 -10.59
C ALA A 122 12.41 1.45 -10.00
N GLY A 123 12.83 1.69 -8.75
CA GLY A 123 12.56 2.94 -8.03
C GLY A 123 11.16 3.03 -7.42
N GLY A 124 10.35 1.96 -7.48
CA GLY A 124 9.01 1.90 -6.92
C GLY A 124 8.48 0.48 -6.76
N CYS A 125 7.60 0.25 -5.78
CA CYS A 125 6.71 -0.91 -5.74
C CYS A 125 5.52 -0.67 -6.69
N GLY A 126 4.54 -1.57 -6.76
CA GLY A 126 3.37 -1.40 -7.64
C GLY A 126 2.64 -0.07 -7.45
N SER A 127 2.22 0.24 -6.23
CA SER A 127 1.58 1.52 -5.91
C SER A 127 2.52 2.71 -6.10
N GLY A 128 3.82 2.53 -5.73
CA GLY A 128 4.86 3.54 -5.93
C GLY A 128 5.04 3.92 -7.40
N THR A 129 5.03 2.95 -8.29
CA THR A 129 5.11 3.16 -9.74
C THR A 129 3.90 3.94 -10.26
N LEU A 130 2.69 3.56 -9.84
CA LEU A 130 1.46 4.20 -10.29
C LEU A 130 1.37 5.67 -9.86
N PHE A 131 1.56 5.99 -8.58
CA PHE A 131 1.42 7.39 -8.15
C PHE A 131 2.57 8.27 -8.65
N THR A 132 3.78 7.72 -8.82
CA THR A 132 4.93 8.46 -9.35
C THR A 132 4.77 8.74 -10.85
N LEU A 133 4.20 7.78 -11.59
CA LEU A 133 3.80 7.99 -12.99
C LEU A 133 2.72 9.06 -13.09
N GLY A 134 1.67 8.98 -12.26
CA GLY A 134 0.63 10.00 -12.17
C GLY A 134 1.16 11.39 -11.81
N GLY A 135 2.28 11.46 -11.11
CA GLY A 135 3.03 12.70 -10.83
C GLY A 135 3.85 13.23 -11.99
N GLY A 136 3.80 12.59 -13.17
CA GLY A 136 4.47 13.02 -14.40
C GLY A 136 5.87 12.45 -14.61
N ASN A 137 6.28 11.42 -13.89
CA ASN A 137 7.56 10.77 -14.11
C ASN A 137 7.48 9.70 -15.22
N ILE A 138 7.80 10.10 -16.44
CA ILE A 138 7.71 9.23 -17.63
C ILE A 138 8.58 7.96 -17.52
N LYS A 139 9.68 7.98 -16.78
CA LYS A 139 10.51 6.78 -16.56
C LYS A 139 9.72 5.65 -15.90
N MET A 140 8.75 5.98 -15.06
CA MET A 140 7.88 4.99 -14.41
C MET A 140 6.90 4.32 -15.37
N PHE A 141 6.67 4.88 -16.56
CA PHE A 141 5.86 4.24 -17.59
C PHE A 141 6.51 2.95 -18.10
N ILE A 142 7.82 2.97 -18.32
CA ILE A 142 8.58 1.76 -18.71
C ILE A 142 8.50 0.73 -17.59
N THR A 143 8.70 1.13 -16.34
CA THR A 143 8.56 0.25 -15.18
C THR A 143 7.18 -0.38 -15.10
N LEU A 144 6.11 0.40 -15.38
CA LEU A 144 4.74 -0.10 -15.38
C LEU A 144 4.49 -1.16 -16.45
N ILE A 145 5.03 -0.97 -17.67
CA ILE A 145 4.92 -1.97 -18.75
C ILE A 145 5.53 -3.30 -18.30
N PHE A 146 6.77 -3.27 -17.78
CA PHE A 146 7.41 -4.49 -17.29
C PHE A 146 6.72 -5.09 -16.07
N PHE A 147 6.11 -4.27 -15.23
CA PHE A 147 5.31 -4.73 -14.11
C PHE A 147 4.06 -5.50 -14.58
N ILE A 148 3.36 -4.99 -15.61
CA ILE A 148 2.19 -5.66 -16.21
C ILE A 148 2.61 -6.99 -16.84
N ILE A 149 3.67 -6.98 -17.66
CA ILE A 149 4.20 -8.20 -18.28
C ILE A 149 4.60 -9.23 -17.22
N GLY A 150 5.32 -8.80 -16.18
CA GLY A 150 5.71 -9.67 -15.08
C GLY A 150 4.53 -10.25 -14.31
N SER A 151 3.47 -9.47 -14.09
CA SER A 151 2.23 -9.95 -13.47
C SER A 151 1.54 -11.01 -14.31
N LEU A 152 1.46 -10.83 -15.63
CA LEU A 152 0.89 -11.82 -16.56
C LEU A 152 1.71 -13.12 -16.57
N VAL A 153 3.04 -13.02 -16.65
CA VAL A 153 3.94 -14.20 -16.60
C VAL A 153 3.82 -14.91 -15.26
N GLY A 154 3.74 -14.18 -14.15
CA GLY A 154 3.55 -14.74 -12.82
C GLY A 154 2.22 -15.48 -12.68
N THR A 155 1.13 -14.90 -13.22
CA THR A 155 -0.20 -15.52 -13.22
C THR A 155 -0.24 -16.78 -14.10
N TYR A 156 0.39 -16.73 -15.27
CA TYR A 156 0.48 -17.90 -16.16
C TYR A 156 1.22 -19.08 -15.51
N ASN A 157 2.27 -18.83 -14.76
CA ASN A 157 3.07 -19.84 -14.07
C ASN A 157 2.64 -20.04 -12.60
N PHE A 158 1.42 -19.63 -12.22
CA PHE A 158 0.98 -19.62 -10.82
C PHE A 158 0.96 -21.02 -10.19
N THR A 159 0.54 -22.04 -10.92
CA THR A 159 0.52 -23.44 -10.46
C THR A 159 1.92 -23.93 -10.09
N PHE A 160 2.94 -23.66 -10.91
CA PHE A 160 4.33 -24.00 -10.59
C PHE A 160 4.77 -23.45 -9.23
N TRP A 161 4.43 -22.18 -8.94
CA TRP A 161 4.79 -21.55 -7.67
C TRP A 161 4.02 -22.10 -6.47
N LEU A 162 2.79 -22.59 -6.68
CA LEU A 162 1.98 -23.20 -5.63
C LEU A 162 2.44 -24.62 -5.28
N ASP A 163 2.96 -25.36 -6.26
CA ASP A 163 3.41 -26.75 -6.11
C ASP A 163 4.75 -26.88 -5.36
N LEU A 164 5.45 -25.75 -5.10
CA LEU A 164 6.67 -25.75 -4.32
C LEU A 164 6.42 -26.16 -2.87
N PRO A 165 7.44 -26.77 -2.19
CA PRO A 165 7.32 -27.20 -0.80
C PRO A 165 6.70 -26.12 0.10
N SER A 166 5.67 -26.47 0.85
CA SER A 166 4.84 -25.54 1.62
C SER A 166 4.56 -26.10 3.02
N LEU A 167 4.54 -25.20 4.01
CA LEU A 167 4.06 -25.49 5.37
C LEU A 167 2.53 -25.39 5.48
N GLY A 168 1.84 -25.15 4.35
CA GLY A 168 0.41 -24.90 4.31
C GLY A 168 0.02 -23.46 4.67
N ASN A 169 -1.29 -23.24 4.75
CA ASN A 169 -1.84 -21.93 5.10
C ASN A 169 -1.78 -21.74 6.62
N ILE A 170 -0.98 -20.79 7.08
CA ILE A 170 -0.83 -20.50 8.50
C ILE A 170 -1.54 -19.19 8.83
N SER A 171 -2.68 -19.28 9.50
CA SER A 171 -3.38 -18.13 10.06
C SER A 171 -2.99 -17.96 11.53
N LEU A 172 -2.43 -16.82 11.87
CA LEU A 172 -2.15 -16.47 13.27
C LEU A 172 -3.45 -16.29 14.07
N LEU A 173 -4.50 -15.78 13.42
CA LEU A 173 -5.82 -15.62 14.00
C LEU A 173 -6.42 -16.96 14.46
N ASP A 174 -6.33 -18.01 13.62
CA ASP A 174 -6.87 -19.31 13.93
C ASP A 174 -6.06 -20.05 15.00
N LYS A 175 -4.73 -19.80 15.02
CA LYS A 175 -3.82 -20.46 16.01
C LYS A 175 -3.89 -19.81 17.39
N PHE A 176 -3.92 -18.49 17.48
CA PHE A 176 -3.76 -17.76 18.74
C PHE A 176 -5.01 -16.97 19.16
N GLY A 177 -6.01 -16.87 18.29
CA GLY A 177 -7.19 -16.02 18.50
C GLY A 177 -6.86 -14.53 18.27
N ILE A 178 -7.91 -13.70 18.18
CA ILE A 178 -7.82 -12.29 17.77
C ILE A 178 -6.89 -11.48 18.68
N VAL A 179 -7.13 -11.52 20.01
CA VAL A 179 -6.42 -10.66 20.97
C VAL A 179 -4.93 -10.95 21.02
N LYS A 180 -4.54 -12.22 21.10
CA LYS A 180 -3.12 -12.60 21.16
C LYS A 180 -2.41 -12.26 19.86
N THR A 181 -3.07 -12.45 18.71
CA THR A 181 -2.52 -12.11 17.39
C THR A 181 -2.25 -10.61 17.29
N ILE A 182 -3.19 -9.76 17.69
CA ILE A 182 -2.99 -8.30 17.70
C ILE A 182 -1.80 -7.92 18.57
N ILE A 183 -1.73 -8.46 19.79
CA ILE A 183 -0.64 -8.15 20.73
C ILE A 183 0.72 -8.56 20.14
N ILE A 184 0.84 -9.78 19.60
CA ILE A 184 2.10 -10.25 19.01
C ILE A 184 2.53 -9.37 17.83
N GLN A 185 1.61 -9.03 16.94
CA GLN A 185 1.91 -8.21 15.77
C GLN A 185 2.29 -6.77 16.17
N LEU A 186 1.58 -6.17 17.14
CA LEU A 186 1.89 -4.81 17.61
C LEU A 186 3.23 -4.76 18.36
N ILE A 187 3.57 -5.77 19.16
CA ILE A 187 4.90 -5.88 19.80
C ILE A 187 5.99 -5.96 18.73
N PHE A 188 5.80 -6.78 17.70
CA PHE A 188 6.78 -6.92 16.62
C PHE A 188 6.97 -5.60 15.84
N ILE A 189 5.87 -4.93 15.48
CA ILE A 189 5.94 -3.63 14.79
C ILE A 189 6.56 -2.55 15.69
N SER A 190 6.22 -2.52 16.97
CA SER A 190 6.81 -1.59 17.93
C SER A 190 8.31 -1.81 18.07
N PHE A 191 8.76 -3.07 18.08
CA PHE A 191 10.17 -3.41 18.07
C PHE A 191 10.88 -2.88 16.82
N LEU A 192 10.32 -3.10 15.62
CA LEU A 192 10.89 -2.59 14.37
C LEU A 192 10.92 -1.06 14.34
N TYR A 193 9.86 -0.41 14.80
CA TYR A 193 9.77 1.06 14.88
C TYR A 193 10.88 1.63 15.79
N THR A 194 11.03 1.07 16.99
CA THR A 194 12.03 1.51 17.96
C THR A 194 13.45 1.22 17.48
N TRP A 195 13.67 0.07 16.86
CA TRP A 195 14.95 -0.30 16.28
C TRP A 195 15.39 0.67 15.17
N CYS A 196 14.49 0.97 14.21
CA CYS A 196 14.77 1.96 13.17
C CYS A 196 15.05 3.35 13.75
N SER A 197 14.28 3.76 14.76
CA SER A 197 14.51 5.04 15.46
C SER A 197 15.85 5.07 16.20
N PHE A 198 16.25 3.96 16.80
CA PHE A 198 17.55 3.84 17.47
C PHE A 198 18.72 3.95 16.49
N VAL A 199 18.64 3.23 15.35
CA VAL A 199 19.67 3.29 14.31
C VAL A 199 19.81 4.70 13.75
N ASP A 200 18.68 5.36 13.49
CA ASP A 200 18.61 6.74 13.01
C ASP A 200 19.32 7.69 13.99
N LYS A 201 18.94 7.67 15.27
CA LYS A 201 19.56 8.51 16.32
C LYS A 201 21.06 8.26 16.49
N LYS A 202 21.50 7.01 16.38
CA LYS A 202 22.92 6.65 16.54
C LYS A 202 23.78 7.15 15.38
N ARG A 203 23.24 7.15 14.15
CA ARG A 203 24.00 7.54 12.94
C ARG A 203 23.86 9.03 12.59
N ASN A 204 22.75 9.66 12.96
CA ASN A 204 22.40 11.04 12.60
C ASN A 204 22.29 11.94 13.83
N SER A 205 23.31 11.98 14.69
CA SER A 205 23.32 12.87 15.88
C SER A 205 23.25 14.37 15.57
N VAL A 206 23.43 14.78 14.31
CA VAL A 206 23.53 16.18 13.85
C VAL A 206 22.46 16.57 12.83
N LEU A 207 21.77 15.60 12.19
CA LEU A 207 20.76 15.92 11.18
C LEU A 207 19.39 16.12 11.85
N ASP A 208 18.72 17.17 11.41
CA ASP A 208 17.34 17.50 11.79
C ASP A 208 16.43 16.31 11.47
N HIS A 209 16.01 15.58 12.52
CA HIS A 209 15.13 14.42 12.38
C HIS A 209 13.82 14.88 11.75
N ARG A 210 13.55 14.46 10.53
CA ARG A 210 12.29 14.76 9.85
C ARG A 210 11.14 14.32 10.73
N ASP A 211 10.42 15.28 11.27
CA ASP A 211 9.27 15.02 12.12
C ASP A 211 8.15 14.41 11.24
N ILE A 212 7.77 13.17 11.55
CA ILE A 212 6.70 12.46 10.82
C ILE A 212 5.33 13.12 11.00
N PHE A 213 5.17 13.92 12.07
CA PHE A 213 3.92 14.60 12.42
C PHE A 213 3.80 16.00 11.80
N LYS A 214 4.92 16.60 11.36
CA LYS A 214 4.93 17.96 10.80
C LYS A 214 5.37 17.95 9.34
N SER A 215 4.72 18.80 8.55
CA SER A 215 5.20 19.21 7.24
C SER A 215 5.51 20.70 7.30
N ASN A 216 6.69 21.11 6.80
CA ASN A 216 7.13 22.51 6.84
C ASN A 216 6.21 23.46 6.04
N SER A 217 5.39 22.91 5.13
CA SER A 217 4.46 23.66 4.30
C SER A 217 3.19 22.84 4.05
N PHE A 218 2.44 22.54 5.12
CA PHE A 218 1.19 21.78 4.98
C PHE A 218 0.17 22.58 4.16
N ASN A 219 -0.27 21.98 3.06
CA ASN A 219 -1.39 22.47 2.28
C ASN A 219 -2.28 21.26 1.90
N ALA A 220 -3.55 21.34 2.22
CA ALA A 220 -4.49 20.25 2.00
C ALA A 220 -4.65 19.87 0.53
N ILE A 221 -4.52 20.84 -0.39
CA ILE A 221 -4.72 20.63 -1.84
C ILE A 221 -3.40 20.43 -2.58
N LYS A 222 -2.35 21.15 -2.22
CA LYS A 222 -1.06 21.11 -2.95
C LYS A 222 -0.04 20.16 -2.32
N GLY A 223 -0.24 19.71 -1.08
CA GLY A 223 0.77 18.97 -0.31
C GLY A 223 1.98 19.83 0.05
N PRO A 224 3.10 19.28 0.53
CA PRO A 224 3.24 17.90 1.00
C PRO A 224 2.51 17.65 2.32
N TRP A 225 1.88 16.49 2.44
CA TRP A 225 1.24 16.09 3.69
C TRP A 225 2.24 15.49 4.68
N PRO A 226 1.98 15.62 6.00
CA PRO A 226 2.75 14.87 6.99
C PRO A 226 2.66 13.36 6.73
N LEU A 227 3.76 12.65 6.91
CA LEU A 227 3.79 11.19 6.69
C LEU A 227 2.80 10.45 7.61
N PHE A 228 2.62 10.94 8.84
CA PHE A 228 1.64 10.39 9.77
C PHE A 228 0.20 10.48 9.23
N LEU A 229 -0.20 11.62 8.67
CA LEU A 229 -1.52 11.79 8.07
C LEU A 229 -1.71 10.83 6.89
N GLY A 230 -0.69 10.69 6.03
CA GLY A 230 -0.70 9.71 4.95
C GLY A 230 -0.86 8.29 5.46
N ALA A 231 -0.13 7.90 6.50
CA ALA A 231 -0.22 6.58 7.11
C ALA A 231 -1.63 6.24 7.64
N VAL A 232 -2.23 7.17 8.38
CA VAL A 232 -3.58 7.00 8.95
C VAL A 232 -4.64 6.92 7.84
N LEU A 233 -4.60 7.83 6.87
CA LEU A 233 -5.55 7.84 5.76
C LEU A 233 -5.43 6.58 4.90
N LEU A 234 -4.22 6.12 4.60
CA LEU A 234 -4.02 4.88 3.87
C LEU A 234 -4.57 3.67 4.62
N ALA A 235 -4.36 3.58 5.93
CA ALA A 235 -4.93 2.51 6.74
C ALA A 235 -6.47 2.51 6.72
N ILE A 236 -7.11 3.69 6.88
CA ILE A 236 -8.56 3.84 6.83
C ILE A 236 -9.11 3.51 5.44
N LEU A 237 -8.50 4.02 4.37
CA LEU A 237 -8.97 3.77 3.01
C LEU A 237 -8.84 2.29 2.62
N ASN A 238 -7.76 1.62 3.02
CA ASN A 238 -7.62 0.17 2.82
C ASN A 238 -8.64 -0.63 3.65
N PHE A 239 -8.96 -0.18 4.85
CA PHE A 239 -10.02 -0.77 5.66
C PHE A 239 -11.40 -0.62 5.00
N LEU A 240 -11.72 0.56 4.47
CA LEU A 240 -12.95 0.78 3.71
C LEU A 240 -13.00 -0.09 2.45
N MET A 241 -11.86 -0.21 1.75
CA MET A 241 -11.74 -1.08 0.58
C MET A 241 -12.04 -2.53 0.94
N LEU A 242 -11.46 -3.05 2.03
CA LEU A 242 -11.70 -4.40 2.52
C LEU A 242 -13.19 -4.65 2.80
N ASN A 243 -13.86 -3.71 3.47
CA ASN A 243 -15.29 -3.84 3.81
C ASN A 243 -16.21 -3.77 2.59
N ILE A 244 -15.86 -2.98 1.58
CA ILE A 244 -16.67 -2.80 0.38
C ILE A 244 -16.40 -3.92 -0.63
N ALA A 245 -15.13 -4.28 -0.86
CA ALA A 245 -14.75 -5.32 -1.80
C ALA A 245 -14.91 -6.75 -1.24
N GLY A 246 -14.92 -6.91 0.09
CA GLY A 246 -14.97 -8.21 0.76
C GLY A 246 -13.62 -8.95 0.81
N HIS A 247 -12.59 -8.42 0.16
CA HIS A 247 -11.24 -8.99 0.12
C HIS A 247 -10.18 -7.88 0.14
N PRO A 248 -8.94 -8.17 0.56
CA PRO A 248 -7.85 -7.21 0.52
C PRO A 248 -7.52 -6.76 -0.90
N TRP A 249 -7.28 -5.47 -1.07
CA TRP A 249 -6.90 -4.91 -2.35
C TRP A 249 -5.46 -5.27 -2.74
N SER A 250 -5.27 -5.60 -4.02
CA SER A 250 -3.96 -5.87 -4.59
C SER A 250 -3.80 -5.19 -5.95
N VAL A 251 -2.75 -4.39 -6.11
CA VAL A 251 -2.42 -3.73 -7.39
C VAL A 251 -2.03 -4.76 -8.45
N THR A 252 -1.25 -5.77 -8.06
CA THR A 252 -0.77 -6.82 -8.96
C THR A 252 -1.89 -7.69 -9.50
N PHE A 253 -2.88 -7.98 -8.67
CA PHE A 253 -3.99 -8.84 -9.06
C PHE A 253 -4.82 -8.25 -10.19
N ALA A 254 -4.95 -6.93 -10.23
CA ALA A 254 -5.67 -6.23 -11.29
C ALA A 254 -5.04 -6.38 -12.69
N PHE A 255 -3.76 -6.71 -12.77
CA PHE A 255 -3.05 -6.93 -14.04
C PHE A 255 -2.90 -8.41 -14.40
N GLY A 256 -3.26 -9.33 -13.51
CA GLY A 256 -3.22 -10.78 -13.72
C GLY A 256 -4.57 -11.41 -14.07
N LEU A 257 -5.65 -10.62 -14.01
CA LEU A 257 -6.99 -11.01 -14.44
C LEU A 257 -7.16 -10.81 -15.93
#